data_9ee974f3d6d10601fec33cf375267da0
#
_entry.id   9ee974f3d6d10601fec33cf375267da0
#
_cell.length_a   1.000
_cell.length_b   1.000
_cell.length_c   1.000
_cell.angle_alpha   90.00
_cell.angle_beta   90.00
_cell.angle_gamma   90.00
#
_symmetry.space_group_name_H-M   'P 1'
#
loop_
_entity.id
_entity.type
_entity.pdbx_description
1 polymer ?
#
loop_
_entity_poly.entity_id
_entity_poly.type
_entity_poly.pdbx_seq_one_letter_code
_entity_poly.pdbx_strand_id
1 'polypeptide(L)'
;MQTALWFEDEYEALNLMISNSQKSSKELAGFLFPHMKPDSAYARLRSCLNPEKDERLTFGQIVAAMKFCECYEPLMYACDETCHARPARVSPADEEVKLVEAITGAAEVMNKAMKQLEVMRTRSMMKSVA
;
A
#
# COMPACT_ATOMS: atom_id res chain seq x y z
N MET A 1 13.92 -6.60 13.49
CA MET A 1 13.57 -5.17 13.42
C MET A 1 12.43 -4.88 14.38
N GLN A 2 12.64 -3.97 15.31
CA GLN A 2 11.56 -3.56 16.21
C GLN A 2 10.82 -2.38 15.60
N THR A 3 9.50 -2.50 15.52
CA THR A 3 8.64 -1.38 15.14
C THR A 3 8.43 -0.51 16.37
N ALA A 4 8.59 0.80 16.25
CA ALA A 4 8.34 1.72 17.34
C ALA A 4 6.89 1.65 17.80
N LEU A 5 6.65 1.80 19.12
CA LEU A 5 5.29 1.83 19.65
C LEU A 5 4.54 3.07 19.18
N TRP A 6 5.22 4.20 19.08
CA TRP A 6 4.68 5.43 18.52
C TRP A 6 5.81 6.29 17.95
N PHE A 7 5.44 7.28 17.14
CA PHE A 7 6.37 8.24 16.59
C PHE A 7 5.97 9.65 17.04
N GLU A 8 6.96 10.48 17.33
CA GLU A 8 6.71 11.87 17.72
C GLU A 8 6.17 12.69 16.56
N ASP A 9 6.75 12.50 15.36
CA ASP A 9 6.36 13.22 14.15
C ASP A 9 6.73 12.42 12.91
N GLU A 10 6.38 12.96 11.74
CA GLU A 10 6.68 12.33 10.46
C GLU A 10 8.18 12.20 10.19
N TYR A 11 8.97 13.11 10.73
CA TYR A 11 10.42 13.08 10.52
C TYR A 11 11.07 11.93 11.26
N GLU A 12 10.60 11.63 12.46
CA GLU A 12 11.07 10.47 13.20
C GLU A 12 10.75 9.19 12.45
N ALA A 13 9.53 9.06 11.91
CA ALA A 13 9.14 7.91 11.11
C ALA A 13 10.00 7.74 9.86
N LEU A 14 10.26 8.84 9.13
CA LEU A 14 11.09 8.83 7.94
C LEU A 14 12.54 8.45 8.26
N ASN A 15 13.10 9.00 9.32
CA ASN A 15 14.47 8.70 9.73
C ASN A 15 14.63 7.27 10.21
N LEU A 16 13.64 6.73 10.93
CA LEU A 16 13.64 5.33 11.35
C LEU A 16 13.53 4.38 10.17
N MET A 17 12.70 4.72 9.19
CA MET A 17 12.61 3.94 7.95
C MET A 17 13.98 3.79 7.29
N ILE A 18 14.71 4.88 7.16
CA ILE A 18 16.04 4.89 6.54
C ILE A 18 17.04 4.11 7.40
N SER A 19 17.02 4.32 8.72
CA SER A 19 17.91 3.62 9.65
C SER A 19 17.69 2.10 9.65
N ASN A 20 16.45 1.67 9.55
CA ASN A 20 16.09 0.25 9.57
C ASN A 20 16.25 -0.41 8.20
N SER A 21 16.38 0.38 7.14
CA SER A 21 16.55 -0.14 5.79
C SER A 21 17.93 -0.77 5.59
N GLN A 22 17.99 -1.80 4.75
CA GLN A 22 19.27 -2.36 4.29
C GLN A 22 19.90 -1.51 3.18
N LYS A 23 19.14 -0.58 2.62
CA LYS A 23 19.62 0.35 1.61
C LYS A 23 20.26 1.58 2.27
N SER A 24 21.27 2.14 1.64
CA SER A 24 21.90 3.35 2.16
C SER A 24 21.07 4.60 1.83
N SER A 25 21.29 5.68 2.59
CA SER A 25 20.65 6.96 2.30
C SER A 25 21.02 7.47 0.90
N LYS A 26 22.25 7.23 0.46
CA LYS A 26 22.70 7.64 -0.87
C LYS A 26 21.99 6.87 -1.97
N GLU A 27 21.77 5.56 -1.77
CA GLU A 27 21.01 4.75 -2.73
C GLU A 27 19.56 5.23 -2.82
N LEU A 28 18.94 5.52 -1.69
CA LEU A 28 17.59 6.06 -1.65
C LEU A 28 17.52 7.42 -2.36
N ALA A 29 18.48 8.30 -2.12
CA ALA A 29 18.54 9.60 -2.77
C ALA A 29 18.63 9.47 -4.29
N GLY A 30 19.48 8.56 -4.79
CA GLY A 30 19.59 8.29 -6.22
C GLY A 30 18.31 7.73 -6.82
N PHE A 31 17.59 6.91 -6.06
CA PHE A 31 16.30 6.37 -6.49
C PHE A 31 15.22 7.45 -6.57
N LEU A 32 15.13 8.33 -5.56
CA LEU A 32 14.10 9.37 -5.50
C LEU A 32 14.36 10.53 -6.46
N PHE A 33 15.63 10.84 -6.71
CA PHE A 33 16.04 11.98 -7.53
C PHE A 33 16.98 11.54 -8.65
N PRO A 34 16.49 10.73 -9.60
CA PRO A 34 17.37 10.15 -10.63
C PRO A 34 17.95 11.16 -11.62
N HIS A 35 17.35 12.35 -11.71
CA HIS A 35 17.83 13.41 -12.61
C HIS A 35 18.94 14.28 -12.02
N MET A 36 19.20 14.11 -10.72
CA MET A 36 20.21 14.92 -10.02
C MET A 36 21.53 14.15 -9.92
N LYS A 37 22.62 14.90 -9.81
CA LYS A 37 23.92 14.29 -9.50
C LYS A 37 23.85 13.63 -8.11
N PRO A 38 24.61 12.53 -7.88
CA PRO A 38 24.52 11.80 -6.61
C PRO A 38 24.67 12.69 -5.36
N ASP A 39 25.63 13.61 -5.36
CA ASP A 39 25.85 14.49 -4.21
C ASP A 39 24.69 15.46 -4.00
N SER A 40 24.15 16.00 -5.09
CA SER A 40 22.99 16.90 -5.05
C SER A 40 21.73 16.17 -4.60
N ALA A 41 21.52 14.96 -5.09
CA ALA A 41 20.39 14.12 -4.68
C ALA A 41 20.45 13.82 -3.18
N TYR A 42 21.62 13.46 -2.68
CA TYR A 42 21.81 13.18 -1.26
C TYR A 42 21.58 14.42 -0.39
N ALA A 43 22.10 15.57 -0.82
CA ALA A 43 21.88 16.83 -0.11
C ALA A 43 20.38 17.19 -0.08
N ARG A 44 19.68 16.98 -1.19
CA ARG A 44 18.23 17.24 -1.25
C ARG A 44 17.46 16.31 -0.31
N LEU A 45 17.80 15.04 -0.28
CA LEU A 45 17.15 14.09 0.64
C LEU A 45 17.34 14.52 2.09
N ARG A 46 18.57 14.90 2.46
CA ARG A 46 18.86 15.39 3.81
C ARG A 46 18.05 16.62 4.16
N SER A 47 17.87 17.54 3.22
CA SER A 47 17.04 18.73 3.43
C SER A 47 15.57 18.35 3.64
N CYS A 48 15.07 17.39 2.88
CA CYS A 48 13.68 16.91 3.03
C CYS A 48 13.44 16.21 4.37
N LEU A 49 14.47 15.64 4.98
CA LEU A 49 14.37 14.97 6.27
C LEU A 49 14.58 15.92 7.46
N ASN A 50 14.94 17.17 7.19
CA ASN A 50 15.19 18.17 8.23
C ASN A 50 13.96 19.06 8.38
N PRO A 51 13.31 19.07 9.58
CA PRO A 51 12.11 19.89 9.80
C PRO A 51 12.37 21.40 9.69
N GLU A 52 13.62 21.85 9.83
CA GLU A 52 13.98 23.28 9.74
C GLU A 52 14.14 23.77 8.31
N LYS A 53 14.18 22.86 7.33
CA LYS A 53 14.26 23.22 5.92
C LYS A 53 12.88 23.25 5.30
N ASP A 54 12.73 24.01 4.21
CA ASP A 54 11.46 24.16 3.52
C ASP A 54 11.16 23.01 2.56
N GLU A 55 12.16 22.25 2.17
CA GLU A 55 11.99 21.13 1.25
C GLU A 55 11.27 19.96 1.91
N ARG A 56 10.36 19.36 1.18
CA ARG A 56 9.58 18.21 1.67
C ARG A 56 9.47 17.15 0.57
N LEU A 57 9.38 15.90 0.99
CA LEU A 57 9.04 14.81 0.09
C LEU A 57 7.53 14.86 -0.20
N THR A 58 7.15 14.60 -1.44
CA THR A 58 5.75 14.42 -1.79
C THR A 58 5.24 13.09 -1.22
N PHE A 59 3.92 12.95 -1.10
CA PHE A 59 3.32 11.69 -0.66
C PHE A 59 3.76 10.52 -1.54
N GLY A 60 3.79 10.73 -2.87
CA GLY A 60 4.25 9.70 -3.80
C GLY A 60 5.71 9.31 -3.58
N GLN A 61 6.56 10.27 -3.26
CA GLN A 61 7.97 10.00 -2.95
C GLN A 61 8.10 9.20 -1.66
N ILE A 62 7.28 9.48 -0.66
CA ILE A 62 7.28 8.73 0.60
C ILE A 62 6.87 7.28 0.36
N VAL A 63 5.81 7.06 -0.43
CA VAL A 63 5.36 5.70 -0.80
C VAL A 63 6.45 4.96 -1.57
N ALA A 64 7.09 5.63 -2.53
CA ALA A 64 8.19 5.05 -3.30
C ALA A 64 9.38 4.69 -2.39
N ALA A 65 9.69 5.54 -1.42
CA ALA A 65 10.76 5.30 -0.45
C ALA A 65 10.46 4.08 0.43
N MET A 66 9.22 3.94 0.88
CA MET A 66 8.81 2.75 1.66
C MET A 66 8.99 1.46 0.86
N LYS A 67 8.61 1.47 -0.41
CA LYS A 67 8.78 0.31 -1.30
C LYS A 67 10.25 -0.03 -1.51
N PHE A 68 11.07 0.99 -1.73
CA PHE A 68 12.50 0.82 -1.98
C PHE A 68 13.22 0.31 -0.73
N CYS A 69 12.93 0.88 0.42
CA CYS A 69 13.56 0.52 1.70
C CYS A 69 12.97 -0.76 2.31
N GLU A 70 11.79 -1.18 1.87
CA GLU A 70 11.03 -2.29 2.46
C GLU A 70 10.78 -2.10 3.95
N CYS A 71 10.60 -0.84 4.36
CA CYS A 71 10.30 -0.42 5.73
C CYS A 71 9.12 0.54 5.68
N TYR A 72 8.18 0.41 6.61
CA TYR A 72 6.86 1.04 6.49
C TYR A 72 6.51 1.94 7.68
N GLU A 73 7.51 2.48 8.37
CA GLU A 73 7.33 3.38 9.52
C GLU A 73 6.43 4.59 9.17
N PRO A 74 6.58 5.25 8.01
CA PRO A 74 5.69 6.38 7.68
C PRO A 74 4.22 5.96 7.56
N LEU A 75 3.93 4.75 7.05
CA LEU A 75 2.57 4.23 7.00
C LEU A 75 2.03 3.99 8.40
N MET A 76 2.83 3.43 9.29
CA MET A 76 2.44 3.18 10.67
C MET A 76 2.17 4.49 11.40
N TYR A 77 3.00 5.51 11.19
CA TYR A 77 2.77 6.84 11.72
C TYR A 77 1.44 7.42 11.26
N ALA A 78 1.14 7.32 9.95
CA ALA A 78 -0.11 7.82 9.41
C ALA A 78 -1.33 7.12 10.02
N CYS A 79 -1.24 5.80 10.21
CA CYS A 79 -2.30 5.03 10.86
C CYS A 79 -2.50 5.46 12.31
N ASP A 80 -1.42 5.64 13.06
CA ASP A 80 -1.49 6.06 14.47
C ASP A 80 -2.12 7.45 14.60
N GLU A 81 -1.68 8.39 13.75
CA GLU A 81 -2.18 9.77 13.80
C GLU A 81 -3.64 9.91 13.39
N THR A 82 -4.11 9.02 12.54
CA THR A 82 -5.50 9.03 12.07
C THR A 82 -6.40 8.08 12.85
N CYS A 83 -5.89 7.53 13.95
CA CYS A 83 -6.63 6.59 14.81
C CYS A 83 -7.11 5.33 14.07
N HIS A 84 -6.25 4.81 13.20
CA HIS A 84 -6.48 3.55 12.52
C HIS A 84 -5.55 2.48 13.07
N ALA A 85 -5.99 1.23 13.03
CA ALA A 85 -5.10 0.12 13.37
C ALA A 85 -3.99 0.00 12.33
N ARG A 86 -2.79 -0.36 12.79
CA ARG A 86 -1.69 -0.61 11.86
C ARG A 86 -2.00 -1.85 11.02
N PRO A 87 -1.93 -1.74 9.68
CA PRO A 87 -2.27 -2.85 8.81
C PRO A 87 -1.20 -3.94 8.82
N ALA A 88 -1.62 -5.16 8.57
CA ALA A 88 -0.70 -6.24 8.27
C ALA A 88 -0.24 -6.13 6.81
N ARG A 89 1.02 -6.51 6.56
CA ARG A 89 1.55 -6.53 5.20
C ARG A 89 0.95 -7.72 4.44
N VAL A 90 0.47 -7.45 3.23
CA VAL A 90 -0.09 -8.47 2.34
C VAL A 90 0.99 -8.87 1.33
N SER A 91 1.30 -10.16 1.27
CA SER A 91 2.26 -10.66 0.27
C SER A 91 1.58 -10.78 -1.10
N PRO A 92 2.34 -10.79 -2.21
CA PRO A 92 1.76 -11.04 -3.53
C PRO A 92 0.98 -12.36 -3.61
N ALA A 93 1.42 -13.39 -2.90
CA ALA A 93 0.71 -14.66 -2.84
C ALA A 93 -0.66 -14.51 -2.15
N ASP A 94 -0.72 -13.73 -1.08
CA ASP A 94 -1.98 -13.45 -0.38
C ASP A 94 -2.95 -12.65 -1.26
N GLU A 95 -2.44 -11.70 -2.04
CA GLU A 95 -3.25 -10.94 -2.99
C GLU A 95 -3.84 -11.86 -4.06
N GLU A 96 -3.04 -12.79 -4.58
CA GLU A 96 -3.51 -13.77 -5.55
C GLU A 96 -4.62 -14.64 -4.98
N VAL A 97 -4.47 -15.13 -3.75
CA VAL A 97 -5.50 -15.93 -3.07
C VAL A 97 -6.79 -15.13 -2.93
N LYS A 98 -6.71 -13.86 -2.52
CA LYS A 98 -7.88 -12.99 -2.40
C LYS A 98 -8.59 -12.80 -3.72
N LEU A 99 -7.84 -12.61 -4.81
CA LEU A 99 -8.42 -12.44 -6.14
C LEU A 99 -9.11 -13.73 -6.60
N VAL A 100 -8.50 -14.88 -6.38
CA VAL A 100 -9.09 -16.19 -6.70
C VAL A 100 -10.39 -16.41 -5.91
N GLU A 101 -10.38 -16.09 -4.62
CA GLU A 101 -11.59 -16.19 -3.78
C GLU A 101 -12.71 -15.27 -4.28
N ALA A 102 -12.37 -14.05 -4.69
CA ALA A 102 -13.33 -13.10 -5.23
C ALA A 102 -13.95 -13.62 -6.54
N ILE A 103 -13.14 -14.18 -7.42
CA ILE A 103 -13.61 -14.77 -8.69
C ILE A 103 -14.53 -15.96 -8.42
N THR A 104 -14.14 -16.83 -7.51
CA THR A 104 -14.94 -18.01 -7.14
C THR A 104 -16.28 -17.59 -6.56
N GLY A 105 -16.30 -16.61 -5.65
CA GLY A 105 -17.53 -16.08 -5.08
C GLY A 105 -18.47 -15.48 -6.12
N ALA A 106 -17.91 -14.71 -7.06
CA ALA A 106 -18.69 -14.12 -8.14
C ALA A 106 -19.29 -15.20 -9.06
N ALA A 107 -18.54 -16.27 -9.34
CA ALA A 107 -19.00 -17.37 -10.16
C ALA A 107 -20.16 -18.11 -9.48
N GLU A 108 -20.10 -18.32 -8.17
CA GLU A 108 -21.19 -18.94 -7.41
C GLU A 108 -22.47 -18.11 -7.46
N VAL A 109 -22.36 -16.81 -7.28
CA VAL A 109 -23.50 -15.89 -7.36
C VAL A 109 -24.13 -15.94 -8.77
N MET A 110 -23.28 -15.92 -9.80
CA MET A 110 -23.74 -16.01 -11.17
C MET A 110 -24.49 -17.32 -11.44
N ASN A 111 -23.95 -18.46 -10.97
CA ASN A 111 -24.58 -19.77 -11.15
C ASN A 111 -25.95 -19.83 -10.47
N LYS A 112 -26.08 -19.28 -9.27
CA LYS A 112 -27.37 -19.22 -8.57
C LYS A 112 -28.38 -18.38 -9.33
N ALA A 113 -27.96 -17.24 -9.84
CA ALA A 113 -28.81 -16.36 -10.63
C ALA A 113 -29.29 -17.04 -11.92
N MET A 114 -28.40 -17.77 -12.59
CA MET A 114 -28.75 -18.53 -13.80
C MET A 114 -29.78 -19.62 -13.53
N LYS A 115 -29.62 -20.35 -12.42
CA LYS A 115 -30.59 -21.38 -12.02
C LYS A 115 -31.96 -20.78 -11.73
N GLN A 116 -31.99 -19.64 -11.03
CA GLN A 116 -33.24 -18.94 -10.76
C GLN A 116 -33.92 -18.49 -12.06
N LEU A 117 -33.16 -18.01 -13.01
CA LEU A 117 -33.67 -17.58 -14.30
C LEU A 117 -34.27 -18.76 -15.06
N GLU A 118 -33.61 -19.92 -15.06
CA GLU A 118 -34.14 -21.15 -15.68
C GLU A 118 -35.47 -21.57 -15.04
N VAL A 119 -35.55 -21.55 -13.70
CA VAL A 119 -36.77 -21.87 -12.98
C VAL A 119 -37.91 -20.93 -13.38
N MET A 120 -37.62 -19.62 -13.45
CA MET A 120 -38.60 -18.62 -13.85
C MET A 120 -39.08 -18.82 -15.29
N ARG A 121 -38.18 -19.13 -16.21
CA ARG A 121 -38.51 -19.42 -17.62
C ARG A 121 -39.37 -20.68 -17.74
N THR A 122 -39.02 -21.73 -17.00
CA THR A 122 -39.81 -22.98 -16.97
C THR A 122 -41.21 -22.72 -16.47
N ARG A 123 -41.36 -21.95 -15.37
CA ARG A 123 -42.68 -21.60 -14.84
C ARG A 123 -43.51 -20.80 -15.85
N SER A 124 -42.86 -19.85 -16.52
CA SER A 124 -43.54 -19.04 -17.53
C SER A 124 -44.02 -19.89 -18.69
N MET A 125 -43.21 -20.83 -19.16
CA MET A 125 -43.59 -21.75 -20.22
C MET A 125 -44.76 -22.66 -19.81
N MET A 126 -44.73 -23.16 -18.59
CA MET A 126 -45.84 -24.00 -18.07
C MET A 126 -47.14 -23.22 -17.96
N LYS A 127 -47.10 -21.95 -17.56
CA LYS A 127 -48.27 -21.10 -17.50
C LYS A 127 -48.87 -20.81 -18.86
N SER A 128 -48.03 -20.65 -19.90
CA SER A 128 -48.51 -20.37 -21.26
C SER A 128 -49.10 -21.61 -21.97
N VAL A 129 -48.79 -22.80 -21.49
CA VAL A 129 -49.33 -24.05 -22.03
C VAL A 129 -50.68 -24.47 -21.35
N ALA A 130 -50.89 -23.98 -20.13
CA ALA A 130 -52.09 -24.34 -19.33
C ALA A 130 -53.34 -23.60 -19.83
#